data_6183311643aef01345186155f5a8bb3b
#
_entry.id   6183311643aef01345186155f5a8bb3b
#
_cell.length_a   1.000
_cell.length_b   1.000
_cell.length_c   1.000
_cell.angle_alpha   90.00
_cell.angle_beta   90.00
_cell.angle_gamma   90.00
#
_symmetry.space_group_name_H-M   'P 1'
#
loop_
_entity.id
_entity.type
_entity.pdbx_description
1 polymer ?
#
loop_
_entity_poly.entity_id
_entity_poly.type
_entity_poly.pdbx_seq_one_letter_code
_entity_poly.pdbx_strand_id
1 'polypeptide(L)' 'MSTNYNPDKRYTWTPDDQFTFTGAEFGLVLNTLRAILNTPEAAKILLAHQANGVIEASLARAVESGVAKEAPEEESQK' A
#
# COMPACT_ATOMS: atom_id res chain seq x y z
N MET A 1 13.66 -13.63 6.04
CA MET A 1 13.80 -12.37 6.68
C MET A 1 12.48 -11.82 7.17
N SER A 2 12.44 -11.43 8.41
CA SER A 2 11.18 -10.95 8.97
C SER A 2 11.07 -9.44 8.81
N THR A 3 9.86 -8.98 8.76
CA THR A 3 9.57 -7.56 8.68
C THR A 3 8.69 -7.18 9.85
N ASN A 4 8.77 -5.93 10.25
CA ASN A 4 7.93 -5.42 11.31
C ASN A 4 6.52 -5.11 10.85
N TYR A 5 6.30 -5.14 9.56
CA TYR A 5 4.98 -4.84 9.01
C TYR A 5 3.99 -5.93 9.34
N ASN A 6 2.83 -5.52 9.85
CA ASN A 6 1.73 -6.43 10.15
C ASN A 6 0.48 -5.89 9.47
N PRO A 7 -0.07 -6.60 8.48
CA PRO A 7 -1.23 -6.08 7.74
C PRO A 7 -2.48 -5.90 8.59
N ASP A 8 -2.52 -6.51 9.78
CA ASP A 8 -3.67 -6.35 10.65
C ASP A 8 -3.59 -5.11 11.52
N LYS A 9 -2.47 -4.39 11.46
CA LYS A 9 -2.28 -3.20 12.27
C LYS A 9 -2.40 -1.97 11.41
N ARG A 10 -2.62 -0.85 12.05
CA ARG A 10 -2.70 0.44 11.35
C ARG A 10 -1.40 1.18 11.52
N TYR A 11 -1.07 1.94 10.50
CA TYR A 11 0.18 2.68 10.49
C TYR A 11 -0.10 4.13 10.15
N THR A 12 0.83 4.98 10.56
CA THR A 12 0.68 6.41 10.37
C THR A 12 1.98 6.99 9.83
N TRP A 13 1.85 8.07 9.10
CA TRP A 13 2.98 8.80 8.52
C TRP A 13 2.54 10.24 8.31
N THR A 14 3.50 11.11 7.97
CA THR A 14 3.18 12.50 7.68
C THR A 14 3.07 12.72 6.18
N PRO A 15 2.43 13.82 5.76
CA PRO A 15 2.32 14.10 4.33
C PRO A 15 3.67 14.28 3.63
N ASP A 16 4.72 14.60 4.39
CA ASP A 16 6.05 14.81 3.81
C ASP A 16 6.85 13.53 3.72
N ASP A 17 6.39 12.46 4.34
CA ASP A 17 7.09 11.19 4.27
C ASP A 17 6.99 10.63 2.86
N GLN A 18 8.05 9.98 2.42
CA GLN A 18 8.12 9.45 1.07
C GLN A 18 8.10 7.93 1.09
N PHE A 19 7.34 7.36 0.17
CA PHE A 19 7.25 5.93 -0.02
C PHE A 19 7.85 5.60 -1.37
N THR A 20 8.60 4.50 -1.45
CA THR A 20 9.32 4.18 -2.68
C THR A 20 8.71 3.00 -3.40
N PHE A 21 8.77 3.07 -4.72
CA PHE A 21 8.40 1.98 -5.61
C PHE A 21 9.53 1.76 -6.59
N THR A 22 9.74 0.50 -6.96
CA THR A 22 10.57 0.26 -8.13
C THR A 22 9.80 0.67 -9.37
N GLY A 23 10.54 0.83 -10.48
CA GLY A 23 9.85 1.15 -11.73
C GLY A 23 8.83 0.11 -12.11
N ALA A 24 9.14 -1.17 -11.86
CA ALA A 24 8.19 -2.24 -12.15
C ALA A 24 6.93 -2.13 -11.28
N GLU A 25 7.12 -1.82 -10.01
CA GLU A 25 5.97 -1.65 -9.11
C GLU A 25 5.12 -0.47 -9.50
N PHE A 26 5.76 0.65 -9.77
CA PHE A 26 5.02 1.84 -10.17
C PHE A 26 4.25 1.59 -11.46
N GLY A 27 4.90 0.94 -12.43
CA GLY A 27 4.25 0.64 -13.69
C GLY A 27 3.05 -0.27 -13.50
N LEU A 28 3.18 -1.27 -12.64
CA LEU A 28 2.05 -2.16 -12.38
C LEU A 28 0.87 -1.39 -11.81
N VAL A 29 1.12 -0.55 -10.81
CA VAL A 29 0.04 0.22 -10.18
C VAL A 29 -0.60 1.16 -11.20
N LEU A 30 0.23 1.87 -11.95
CA LEU A 30 -0.28 2.83 -12.93
C LEU A 30 -1.14 2.16 -13.97
N ASN A 31 -0.64 1.07 -14.54
CA ASN A 31 -1.38 0.38 -15.59
C ASN A 31 -2.64 -0.29 -15.04
N THR A 32 -2.58 -0.78 -13.82
CA THR A 32 -3.74 -1.38 -13.19
C THR A 32 -4.83 -0.34 -12.95
N LEU A 33 -4.45 0.84 -12.47
CA LEU A 33 -5.43 1.90 -12.24
C LEU A 33 -6.05 2.37 -13.55
N ARG A 34 -5.25 2.46 -14.59
CA ARG A 34 -5.78 2.84 -15.91
C ARG A 34 -6.75 1.78 -16.43
N ALA A 35 -6.45 0.52 -16.21
CA ALA A 35 -7.34 -0.56 -16.64
C ALA A 35 -8.66 -0.51 -15.89
N ILE A 36 -8.62 -0.16 -14.60
CA ILE A 36 -9.84 -0.07 -13.81
C ILE A 36 -10.82 0.93 -14.41
N LEU A 37 -10.31 2.03 -14.95
CA LEU A 37 -11.17 3.06 -15.51
C LEU A 37 -11.95 2.56 -16.75
N ASN A 38 -11.47 1.50 -17.40
CA ASN A 38 -12.07 0.99 -18.61
C ASN A 38 -12.57 -0.44 -18.48
N THR A 39 -12.77 -0.91 -17.26
CA THR A 39 -13.05 -2.32 -17.01
C THR A 39 -14.44 -2.46 -16.39
N PRO A 40 -15.19 -3.51 -16.76
CA PRO A 40 -16.47 -3.77 -16.09
C PRO A 40 -16.29 -3.96 -14.58
N GLU A 41 -17.36 -3.66 -13.87
CA GLU A 41 -17.32 -3.63 -12.41
C GLU A 41 -16.81 -4.94 -11.82
N ALA A 42 -17.20 -6.06 -12.40
CA ALA A 42 -16.87 -7.35 -11.82
C ALA A 42 -15.36 -7.60 -11.80
N ALA A 43 -14.63 -7.07 -12.78
CA ALA A 43 -13.20 -7.30 -12.87
C ALA A 43 -12.39 -6.27 -12.07
N LYS A 44 -13.02 -5.19 -11.64
CA LYS A 44 -12.31 -4.14 -10.92
C LYS A 44 -11.75 -4.63 -9.60
N ILE A 45 -12.43 -5.55 -8.96
CA ILE A 45 -11.98 -6.06 -7.67
C ILE A 45 -10.63 -6.75 -7.81
N LEU A 46 -10.49 -7.57 -8.84
CA LEU A 46 -9.24 -8.27 -9.07
C LEU A 46 -8.09 -7.30 -9.34
N LEU A 47 -8.37 -6.30 -10.16
CA LEU A 47 -7.36 -5.29 -10.48
C LEU A 47 -6.97 -4.49 -9.23
N ALA A 48 -7.96 -4.17 -8.41
CA ALA A 48 -7.69 -3.42 -7.18
C ALA A 48 -6.80 -4.23 -6.24
N HIS A 49 -7.01 -5.55 -6.17
CA HIS A 49 -6.16 -6.38 -5.34
C HIS A 49 -4.72 -6.39 -5.81
N GLN A 50 -4.51 -6.39 -7.12
CA GLN A 50 -3.15 -6.36 -7.65
C GLN A 50 -2.44 -5.08 -7.28
N ALA A 51 -3.11 -3.94 -7.44
CA ALA A 51 -2.51 -2.67 -7.09
C ALA A 51 -2.27 -2.57 -5.58
N ASN A 52 -3.21 -3.08 -4.81
CA ASN A 52 -3.09 -3.03 -3.35
C ASN A 52 -1.88 -3.82 -2.87
N GLY A 53 -1.62 -4.98 -3.49
CA GLY A 53 -0.46 -5.76 -3.10
C GLY A 53 0.84 -5.02 -3.27
N VAL A 54 0.95 -4.27 -4.36
CA VAL A 54 2.17 -3.49 -4.61
C VAL A 54 2.29 -2.35 -3.60
N ILE A 55 1.17 -1.69 -3.32
CA ILE A 55 1.17 -0.58 -2.37
C ILE A 55 1.53 -1.09 -0.98
N GLU A 56 1.02 -2.25 -0.59
CA GLU A 56 1.36 -2.80 0.71
C GLU A 56 2.83 -3.19 0.80
N ALA A 57 3.43 -3.63 -0.30
CA ALA A 57 4.85 -3.92 -0.30
C ALA A 57 5.65 -2.66 -0.03
N SER A 58 5.24 -1.54 -0.62
CA SER A 58 5.90 -0.27 -0.36
C SER A 58 5.71 0.16 1.09
N LEU A 59 4.51 -0.05 1.63
CA LEU A 59 4.24 0.28 3.03
C LEU A 59 5.10 -0.57 3.95
N ALA A 60 5.24 -1.86 3.64
CA ALA A 60 6.07 -2.73 4.46
C ALA A 60 7.52 -2.24 4.51
N ARG A 61 8.02 -1.79 3.38
CA ARG A 61 9.38 -1.24 3.34
C ARG A 61 9.47 0.03 4.20
N ALA A 62 8.43 0.87 4.17
CA ALA A 62 8.42 2.08 4.96
C ALA A 62 8.38 1.77 6.45
N VAL A 63 7.65 0.73 6.84
CA VAL A 63 7.62 0.32 8.24
C VAL A 63 9.00 -0.16 8.67
N GLU A 64 9.66 -0.95 7.85
CA GLU A 64 10.97 -1.45 8.19
C GLU A 64 12.00 -0.34 8.30
N SER A 65 11.88 0.69 7.48
CA SER A 65 12.83 1.80 7.50
C SER A 65 12.51 2.84 8.55
N GLY A 66 11.36 2.73 9.21
CA GLY A 66 10.96 3.68 10.24
C GLY A 66 10.19 4.87 9.75
N VAL A 67 9.90 4.93 8.45
CA VAL A 67 9.11 6.03 7.89
C VAL A 67 7.67 5.96 8.38
N ALA A 68 7.07 4.78 8.27
CA ALA A 68 5.72 4.56 8.78
C ALA A 68 5.79 3.90 10.14
N LYS A 69 4.97 4.36 11.06
CA LYS A 69 4.98 3.88 12.43
C LYS A 69 3.61 3.36 12.81
N GLU A 70 3.62 2.42 13.74
CA GLU A 70 2.37 1.83 14.20
C GLU A 70 1.53 2.88 14.89
N ALA A 71 0.27 2.96 14.50
CA ALA A 71 -0.66 3.92 15.09
C ALA A 71 -1.09 3.43 16.46
N PRO A 72 -1.33 4.35 17.42
CA PRO A 72 -1.87 3.96 18.72
C PRO A 72 -3.20 3.27 18.56
N GLU A 73 -3.44 2.30 19.43
CA GLU A 73 -4.66 1.52 19.34
C GLU A 73 -5.91 2.36 19.49
N GLU A 74 -5.85 3.37 20.34
CA GLU A 74 -7.01 4.24 20.51
C GLU A 74 -7.41 4.92 19.21
N GLU A 75 -6.41 5.32 18.42
CA GLU A 75 -6.70 5.97 17.15
C GLU A 75 -7.32 5.02 16.16
N SER A 76 -6.90 3.77 16.21
CA SER A 76 -7.39 2.82 15.23
C SER A 76 -8.82 2.42 15.47
N GLN A 77 -9.35 2.73 16.63
CA GLN A 77 -10.73 2.40 16.94
C GLN A 77 -11.71 3.50 16.54
N LYS A 78 -11.21 4.62 16.11
CA LYS A 78 -12.07 5.69 15.66
C LYS A 78 -12.35 5.59 14.20
#